data_cebeda91a470f1ade93cfef7b5ee9696
#
_entry.id   cebeda91a470f1ade93cfef7b5ee9696
#
_cell.length_a   1.000
_cell.length_b   1.000
_cell.length_c   1.000
_cell.angle_alpha   90.00
_cell.angle_beta   90.00
_cell.angle_gamma   90.00
#
_symmetry.space_group_name_H-M   'P 1'
#
loop_
_entity.id
_entity.type
_entity.pdbx_description
1 polymer ?
#
loop_
_entity_poly.entity_id
_entity_poly.type
_entity_poly.pdbx_seq_one_letter_code
_entity_poly.pdbx_strand_id
1 'polypeptide(L)'
;MIRPIPLPTSYFLLPASYFLLPVWYNQQKCWFGLESISVSYSLTLGPFHPAWRGPQRFIMDLEGETITNIDYHNGMNERGCADRLSKIPLSQAFTLVPRICGTCGHAHMMAFCQAIETLTNTTVPMRAQLIRMIVVELERMGMNLAGAANLCSVIGVEHHAKALRTIQQSTNTLLLELITSRSAPNIIMPGGLAYNPPGHTLALIQTGITQLIKQLYALIDTIIDNRNLLARTVEIGTLANNAAAQLEVGGIIARASGVTRDLRFDMPYAAYHRLDVNRVVQAGGDVYARLIVMLLESHESAKMVEQSQRLLKTGPCEGDMPLLTAGIASGSVEAPRGLLTYIISSDGVRITQCEIHMQRQLDRLLSRSLLLNVQLDDLLPIIASTDTCTACAER
;
A
#
# COMPACT_ATOMS: atom_id res chain seq x y z
N MET A 1 20.86 -41.89 -32.19
CA MET A 1 19.44 -42.27 -32.05
C MET A 1 19.14 -42.44 -30.58
N ILE A 2 18.64 -41.41 -29.94
CA ILE A 2 18.14 -41.46 -28.54
C ILE A 2 16.73 -40.92 -28.61
N ARG A 3 15.77 -41.76 -28.24
CA ARG A 3 14.33 -41.44 -28.24
C ARG A 3 14.01 -40.55 -27.05
N PRO A 4 13.12 -39.55 -27.14
CA PRO A 4 12.66 -38.79 -26.04
C PRO A 4 11.59 -39.58 -25.25
N ILE A 5 11.69 -39.50 -23.91
CA ILE A 5 10.72 -40.02 -22.96
C ILE A 5 9.54 -39.01 -22.84
N PRO A 6 8.29 -39.44 -22.95
CA PRO A 6 7.16 -38.54 -22.80
C PRO A 6 6.91 -38.24 -21.30
N LEU A 7 6.79 -36.98 -20.95
CA LEU A 7 6.31 -36.50 -19.66
C LEU A 7 4.79 -36.66 -19.57
N PRO A 8 4.23 -37.12 -18.46
CA PRO A 8 2.78 -37.19 -18.29
C PRO A 8 2.18 -35.82 -18.03
N THR A 9 1.30 -35.39 -18.93
CA THR A 9 0.36 -34.28 -18.74
C THR A 9 -0.78 -34.72 -17.87
N SER A 10 -0.75 -34.33 -16.59
CA SER A 10 -1.98 -34.18 -15.80
C SER A 10 -1.71 -33.27 -14.59
N TYR A 11 -1.86 -31.97 -14.79
CA TYR A 11 -2.06 -31.06 -13.67
C TYR A 11 -3.51 -31.16 -13.22
N PHE A 12 -3.76 -31.88 -12.14
CA PHE A 12 -5.01 -31.79 -11.40
C PHE A 12 -5.05 -30.44 -10.70
N LEU A 13 -5.93 -29.56 -11.16
CA LEU A 13 -6.39 -28.40 -10.41
C LEU A 13 -7.21 -28.93 -9.23
N LEU A 14 -6.64 -28.89 -8.04
CA LEU A 14 -7.38 -29.07 -6.80
C LEU A 14 -8.11 -27.75 -6.46
N PRO A 15 -9.42 -27.80 -6.20
CA PRO A 15 -10.15 -26.63 -5.74
C PRO A 15 -9.68 -26.24 -4.33
N ALA A 16 -9.56 -24.93 -4.09
CA ALA A 16 -9.20 -24.35 -2.80
C ALA A 16 -10.39 -24.48 -1.82
N SER A 17 -10.62 -25.67 -1.31
CA SER A 17 -11.51 -25.90 -0.18
C SER A 17 -11.04 -27.17 0.55
N TYR A 18 -10.98 -27.00 1.89
CA TYR A 18 -10.69 -28.05 2.87
C TYR A 18 -9.22 -28.35 3.19
N PHE A 19 -8.64 -27.54 4.09
CA PHE A 19 -7.82 -28.08 5.14
C PHE A 19 -8.68 -28.17 6.42
N LEU A 20 -9.52 -29.20 6.46
CA LEU A 20 -10.11 -29.68 7.71
C LEU A 20 -9.15 -30.71 8.30
N LEU A 21 -8.46 -30.33 9.37
CA LEU A 21 -7.83 -31.30 10.26
C LEU A 21 -8.95 -32.15 10.89
N PRO A 22 -8.79 -33.50 11.03
CA PRO A 22 -9.81 -34.32 11.65
C PRO A 22 -9.87 -34.01 13.15
N VAL A 23 -10.90 -33.30 13.57
CA VAL A 23 -11.30 -33.24 14.96
C VAL A 23 -12.04 -34.56 15.25
N TRP A 24 -11.48 -35.39 16.11
CA TRP A 24 -12.15 -36.57 16.62
C TRP A 24 -13.36 -36.14 17.45
N TYR A 25 -14.54 -36.23 16.84
CA TYR A 25 -15.80 -35.95 17.50
C TYR A 25 -16.25 -37.19 18.26
N ASN A 26 -16.12 -37.16 19.58
CA ASN A 26 -16.61 -38.23 20.44
C ASN A 26 -18.10 -37.97 20.74
N GLN A 27 -19.00 -38.57 19.96
CA GLN A 27 -20.44 -38.55 20.25
C GLN A 27 -20.75 -39.43 21.44
N GLN A 28 -20.85 -38.87 22.63
CA GLN A 28 -21.67 -39.41 23.69
C GLN A 28 -22.84 -38.45 23.97
N LYS A 29 -24.02 -38.85 23.54
CA LYS A 29 -25.29 -38.21 23.90
C LYS A 29 -25.55 -38.44 25.38
N CYS A 30 -25.42 -37.41 26.20
CA CYS A 30 -26.08 -37.32 27.50
C CYS A 30 -27.17 -36.26 27.42
N TRP A 31 -28.39 -36.70 27.56
CA TRP A 31 -29.55 -35.86 27.86
C TRP A 31 -29.41 -35.37 29.29
N PHE A 32 -29.10 -34.09 29.47
CA PHE A 32 -29.48 -33.24 30.61
C PHE A 32 -28.70 -31.94 30.53
N GLY A 33 -29.38 -30.78 30.49
CA GLY A 33 -28.85 -29.46 30.75
C GLY A 33 -27.70 -29.05 29.83
N LEU A 34 -27.98 -28.55 28.63
CA LEU A 34 -26.97 -27.89 27.79
C LEU A 34 -26.56 -26.57 28.43
N GLU A 35 -25.64 -26.58 29.40
CA GLU A 35 -24.65 -25.50 29.51
C GLU A 35 -23.82 -25.62 28.23
N SER A 36 -23.82 -24.55 27.44
CA SER A 36 -22.97 -24.46 26.25
C SER A 36 -21.52 -24.58 26.73
N ILE A 37 -20.90 -25.74 26.51
CA ILE A 37 -19.46 -25.91 26.72
C ILE A 37 -18.81 -25.05 25.67
N SER A 38 -18.40 -23.85 26.06
CA SER A 38 -17.55 -23.01 25.21
C SER A 38 -16.19 -23.69 25.07
N VAL A 39 -15.95 -24.27 23.91
CA VAL A 39 -14.64 -24.87 23.61
C VAL A 39 -13.69 -23.70 23.32
N SER A 40 -12.74 -23.48 24.22
CA SER A 40 -11.66 -22.52 23.99
C SER A 40 -10.48 -23.22 23.33
N TYR A 41 -9.92 -22.62 22.27
CA TYR A 41 -8.73 -23.13 21.59
C TYR A 41 -7.90 -21.97 21.05
N SER A 42 -6.62 -22.23 20.79
CA SER A 42 -5.72 -21.24 20.21
C SER A 42 -5.44 -21.54 18.73
N LEU A 43 -5.52 -20.52 17.90
CA LEU A 43 -5.24 -20.58 16.46
C LEU A 43 -4.09 -19.66 16.10
N THR A 44 -3.11 -20.16 15.34
CA THR A 44 -2.01 -19.37 14.81
C THR A 44 -2.10 -19.25 13.30
N LEU A 45 -2.10 -18.03 12.78
CA LEU A 45 -2.03 -17.73 11.35
C LEU A 45 -0.74 -16.99 11.00
N GLY A 46 -0.15 -17.33 9.86
CA GLY A 46 1.10 -16.76 9.37
C GLY A 46 2.32 -17.65 9.63
N PRO A 47 3.55 -17.15 9.37
CA PRO A 47 3.86 -15.77 9.02
C PRO A 47 3.46 -15.35 7.59
N PHE A 48 3.32 -16.28 6.65
CA PHE A 48 2.93 -15.97 5.27
C PHE A 48 1.49 -16.43 5.00
N HIS A 49 0.69 -15.52 4.45
CA HIS A 49 -0.68 -15.80 4.05
C HIS A 49 -1.08 -14.91 2.86
N PRO A 50 -1.86 -15.41 1.88
CA PRO A 50 -2.22 -14.65 0.69
C PRO A 50 -3.07 -13.40 0.95
N ALA A 51 -3.76 -13.30 2.10
CA ALA A 51 -4.59 -12.14 2.44
C ALA A 51 -3.79 -10.88 2.82
N TRP A 52 -2.49 -10.98 3.07
CA TRP A 52 -1.65 -9.83 3.45
C TRP A 52 -0.26 -9.86 2.82
N ARG A 53 0.48 -8.74 2.95
CA ARG A 53 1.80 -8.55 2.34
C ARG A 53 2.92 -8.63 3.38
N GLY A 54 3.87 -9.50 3.10
CA GLY A 54 5.02 -9.74 3.95
C GLY A 54 4.71 -10.61 5.18
N PRO A 55 5.72 -10.98 5.97
CA PRO A 55 5.57 -11.90 7.08
C PRO A 55 4.90 -11.22 8.28
N GLN A 56 3.76 -11.74 8.70
CA GLN A 56 2.99 -11.31 9.87
C GLN A 56 2.41 -12.55 10.55
N ARG A 57 2.36 -12.59 11.88
CA ARG A 57 1.79 -13.71 12.62
C ARG A 57 0.74 -13.20 13.60
N PHE A 58 -0.39 -13.88 13.62
CA PHE A 58 -1.48 -13.66 14.56
C PHE A 58 -1.67 -14.93 15.38
N ILE A 59 -1.60 -14.82 16.71
CA ILE A 59 -1.92 -15.88 17.65
C ILE A 59 -3.21 -15.45 18.33
N MET A 60 -4.26 -16.24 18.23
CA MET A 60 -5.60 -15.89 18.68
C MET A 60 -6.14 -16.98 19.59
N ASP A 61 -6.79 -16.57 20.68
CA ASP A 61 -7.59 -17.46 21.48
C ASP A 61 -9.06 -17.27 21.08
N LEU A 62 -9.78 -18.36 20.91
CA LEU A 62 -11.15 -18.39 20.45
C LEU A 62 -12.05 -19.11 21.47
N GLU A 63 -13.26 -18.58 21.63
CA GLU A 63 -14.39 -19.25 22.28
C GLU A 63 -15.49 -19.48 21.24
N GLY A 64 -15.66 -20.72 20.83
CA GLY A 64 -16.43 -21.04 19.64
C GLY A 64 -15.77 -20.42 18.40
N GLU A 65 -16.44 -19.50 17.72
CA GLU A 65 -15.94 -18.76 16.56
C GLU A 65 -15.54 -17.29 16.88
N THR A 66 -15.65 -16.88 18.14
CA THR A 66 -15.34 -15.52 18.56
C THR A 66 -13.89 -15.40 19.04
N ILE A 67 -13.18 -14.41 18.54
CA ILE A 67 -11.79 -14.09 18.93
C ILE A 67 -11.83 -13.35 20.28
N THR A 68 -11.37 -14.02 21.34
CA THR A 68 -11.37 -13.47 22.71
C THR A 68 -10.05 -12.82 23.11
N ASN A 69 -8.95 -13.24 22.46
CA ASN A 69 -7.66 -12.63 22.62
C ASN A 69 -6.85 -12.68 21.31
N ILE A 70 -5.96 -11.72 21.12
CA ILE A 70 -5.07 -11.68 19.96
C ILE A 70 -3.71 -11.15 20.33
N ASP A 71 -2.67 -11.83 19.89
CA ASP A 71 -1.28 -11.39 19.92
C ASP A 71 -0.74 -11.31 18.50
N TYR A 72 -0.29 -10.11 18.11
CA TYR A 72 0.23 -9.80 16.80
C TYR A 72 1.74 -9.67 16.83
N HIS A 73 2.41 -10.41 15.96
CA HIS A 73 3.85 -10.43 15.83
C HIS A 73 4.28 -9.93 14.45
N ASN A 74 5.08 -8.90 14.45
CA ASN A 74 5.78 -8.34 13.29
C ASN A 74 7.30 -8.30 13.59
N GLY A 75 8.08 -7.53 12.84
CA GLY A 75 9.54 -7.43 12.97
C GLY A 75 10.31 -8.49 12.18
N MET A 76 9.62 -9.38 11.47
CA MET A 76 10.26 -10.45 10.68
C MET A 76 10.81 -9.99 9.32
N ASN A 77 10.53 -8.75 8.91
CA ASN A 77 10.98 -8.15 7.66
C ASN A 77 11.93 -6.96 7.89
N GLU A 78 12.50 -6.86 9.07
CA GLU A 78 13.51 -5.85 9.37
C GLU A 78 14.82 -6.17 8.65
N ARG A 79 15.30 -5.22 7.84
CA ARG A 79 16.46 -5.40 6.96
C ARG A 79 17.58 -4.38 7.22
N GLY A 80 17.42 -3.52 8.22
CA GLY A 80 18.39 -2.48 8.58
C GLY A 80 18.66 -1.50 7.44
N CYS A 81 17.62 -1.15 6.64
CA CYS A 81 17.82 -0.31 5.47
C CYS A 81 18.26 1.11 5.83
N ALA A 82 17.71 1.69 6.90
CA ALA A 82 18.09 3.01 7.38
C ALA A 82 19.56 3.06 7.79
N ASP A 83 20.02 2.09 8.57
CA ASP A 83 21.39 1.90 9.00
C ASP A 83 22.35 1.73 7.82
N ARG A 84 21.93 0.96 6.81
CA ARG A 84 22.72 0.73 5.60
C ARG A 84 22.91 2.00 4.79
N LEU A 85 21.90 2.88 4.73
CA LEU A 85 22.00 4.17 4.02
C LEU A 85 23.08 5.08 4.59
N SER A 86 23.38 5.01 5.89
CA SER A 86 24.48 5.77 6.53
C SER A 86 25.88 5.20 6.24
N LYS A 87 25.96 3.99 5.69
CA LYS A 87 27.23 3.25 5.49
C LYS A 87 27.66 3.16 4.02
N ILE A 88 26.79 3.51 3.09
CA ILE A 88 27.05 3.41 1.65
C ILE A 88 27.24 4.80 1.02
N PRO A 89 27.95 4.90 -0.13
CA PRO A 89 28.02 6.13 -0.89
C PRO A 89 26.63 6.57 -1.37
N LEU A 90 26.43 7.89 -1.50
CA LEU A 90 25.15 8.46 -1.94
C LEU A 90 24.68 7.86 -3.29
N SER A 91 25.58 7.59 -4.23
CA SER A 91 25.26 6.97 -5.52
C SER A 91 24.61 5.58 -5.38
N GLN A 92 25.00 4.81 -4.36
CA GLN A 92 24.38 3.51 -4.07
C GLN A 92 23.04 3.63 -3.34
N ALA A 93 22.83 4.72 -2.61
CA ALA A 93 21.56 4.99 -1.94
C ALA A 93 20.39 5.05 -2.94
N PHE A 94 20.60 5.62 -4.12
CA PHE A 94 19.58 5.68 -5.20
C PHE A 94 19.23 4.31 -5.79
N THR A 95 20.05 3.31 -5.55
CA THR A 95 19.75 1.91 -5.91
C THR A 95 19.04 1.18 -4.77
N LEU A 96 19.35 1.52 -3.51
CA LEU A 96 18.78 0.88 -2.33
C LEU A 96 17.38 1.41 -2.01
N VAL A 97 17.20 2.74 -1.98
CA VAL A 97 15.95 3.39 -1.53
C VAL A 97 14.71 2.90 -2.28
N PRO A 98 14.66 2.81 -3.63
CA PRO A 98 13.47 2.32 -4.32
C PRO A 98 13.21 0.83 -4.12
N ARG A 99 14.15 0.08 -3.50
CA ARG A 99 14.01 -1.33 -3.15
C ARG A 99 13.68 -1.60 -1.69
N ILE A 100 13.57 -0.56 -0.87
CA ILE A 100 13.12 -0.68 0.53
C ILE A 100 11.70 -1.24 0.57
N CYS A 101 10.84 -0.78 -0.34
CA CYS A 101 9.52 -1.34 -0.49
C CYS A 101 9.24 -1.67 -1.96
N GLY A 102 8.94 -2.93 -2.26
CA GLY A 102 8.63 -3.36 -3.63
C GLY A 102 7.32 -2.83 -4.19
N THR A 103 6.56 -2.08 -3.40
CA THR A 103 5.22 -1.59 -3.76
C THR A 103 5.08 -0.07 -3.74
N CYS A 104 5.94 0.66 -3.02
CA CYS A 104 5.93 2.13 -2.94
C CYS A 104 7.35 2.71 -3.03
N GLY A 105 8.17 2.14 -3.91
CA GLY A 105 9.56 2.53 -4.09
C GLY A 105 9.75 3.97 -4.55
N HIS A 106 8.84 4.50 -5.38
CA HIS A 106 8.91 5.88 -5.85
C HIS A 106 8.51 6.87 -4.77
N ALA A 107 7.55 6.54 -3.89
CA ALA A 107 7.24 7.35 -2.71
C ALA A 107 8.46 7.44 -1.77
N HIS A 108 9.15 6.31 -1.51
CA HIS A 108 10.41 6.33 -0.75
C HIS A 108 11.45 7.22 -1.41
N MET A 109 11.62 7.09 -2.74
CA MET A 109 12.58 7.87 -3.48
C MET A 109 12.25 9.37 -3.47
N MET A 110 10.98 9.72 -3.58
CA MET A 110 10.51 11.09 -3.51
C MET A 110 10.83 11.74 -2.16
N ALA A 111 10.53 11.07 -1.04
CA ALA A 111 10.82 11.55 0.30
C ALA A 111 12.34 11.69 0.54
N PHE A 112 13.12 10.72 0.10
CA PHE A 112 14.59 10.76 0.21
C PHE A 112 15.21 11.90 -0.61
N CYS A 113 14.76 12.11 -1.87
CA CYS A 113 15.21 13.23 -2.70
C CYS A 113 14.84 14.58 -2.08
N GLN A 114 13.63 14.73 -1.54
CA GLN A 114 13.23 15.96 -0.84
C GLN A 114 14.11 16.26 0.37
N ALA A 115 14.49 15.23 1.15
CA ALA A 115 15.43 15.43 2.27
C ALA A 115 16.79 15.95 1.79
N ILE A 116 17.33 15.40 0.70
CA ILE A 116 18.58 15.87 0.09
C ILE A 116 18.42 17.28 -0.47
N GLU A 117 17.36 17.56 -1.19
CA GLU A 117 17.05 18.86 -1.78
C GLU A 117 16.92 19.95 -0.72
N THR A 118 16.26 19.64 0.40
CA THR A 118 16.19 20.51 1.58
C THR A 118 17.57 20.75 2.18
N LEU A 119 18.37 19.71 2.35
CA LEU A 119 19.71 19.79 2.92
C LEU A 119 20.65 20.67 2.07
N THR A 120 20.55 20.56 0.75
CA THR A 120 21.44 21.23 -0.21
C THR A 120 20.85 22.51 -0.79
N ASN A 121 19.65 22.91 -0.33
CA ASN A 121 18.88 24.04 -0.88
C ASN A 121 18.73 23.98 -2.40
N THR A 122 18.51 22.76 -2.93
CA THR A 122 18.37 22.52 -4.36
C THR A 122 16.93 22.72 -4.81
N THR A 123 16.74 23.54 -5.84
CA THR A 123 15.41 23.79 -6.44
C THR A 123 15.10 22.78 -7.54
N VAL A 124 13.85 22.29 -7.57
CA VAL A 124 13.38 21.34 -8.57
C VAL A 124 12.55 22.06 -9.64
N PRO A 125 12.88 21.94 -10.94
CA PRO A 125 12.09 22.53 -12.01
C PRO A 125 10.63 22.03 -11.99
N MET A 126 9.68 22.92 -12.34
CA MET A 126 8.25 22.62 -12.33
C MET A 126 7.88 21.40 -13.18
N ARG A 127 8.52 21.25 -14.34
CA ARG A 127 8.33 20.07 -15.20
C ARG A 127 8.70 18.77 -14.48
N ALA A 128 9.83 18.77 -13.77
CA ALA A 128 10.26 17.61 -12.99
C ALA A 128 9.29 17.33 -11.83
N GLN A 129 8.81 18.37 -11.12
CA GLN A 129 7.82 18.19 -10.06
C GLN A 129 6.53 17.52 -10.56
N LEU A 130 6.01 17.96 -11.72
CA LEU A 130 4.80 17.38 -12.33
C LEU A 130 5.02 15.92 -12.75
N ILE A 131 6.18 15.59 -13.35
CA ILE A 131 6.47 14.21 -13.75
C ILE A 131 6.67 13.31 -12.52
N ARG A 132 7.35 13.78 -11.47
CA ARG A 132 7.44 13.04 -10.19
C ARG A 132 6.06 12.72 -9.62
N MET A 133 5.13 13.70 -9.67
CA MET A 133 3.75 13.46 -9.22
C MET A 133 3.04 12.41 -10.06
N ILE A 134 3.19 12.44 -11.39
CA ILE A 134 2.65 11.40 -12.27
C ILE A 134 3.14 10.02 -11.83
N VAL A 135 4.43 9.88 -11.56
CA VAL A 135 5.04 8.63 -11.11
C VAL A 135 4.46 8.13 -9.79
N VAL A 136 4.43 9.00 -8.76
CA VAL A 136 3.97 8.58 -7.43
C VAL A 136 2.45 8.35 -7.37
N GLU A 137 1.66 9.06 -8.18
CA GLU A 137 0.22 8.87 -8.21
C GLU A 137 -0.18 7.64 -9.06
N LEU A 138 0.56 7.29 -10.11
CA LEU A 138 0.40 5.99 -10.79
C LEU A 138 0.77 4.82 -9.85
N GLU A 139 1.85 4.96 -9.07
CA GLU A 139 2.22 3.98 -8.03
C GLU A 139 1.10 3.85 -6.99
N ARG A 140 0.56 4.95 -6.45
CA ARG A 140 -0.56 4.95 -5.50
C ARG A 140 -1.79 4.26 -6.07
N MET A 141 -2.20 4.64 -7.29
CA MET A 141 -3.34 4.04 -8.00
C MET A 141 -3.16 2.52 -8.12
N GLY A 142 -2.01 2.06 -8.60
CA GLY A 142 -1.69 0.64 -8.73
C GLY A 142 -1.73 -0.11 -7.40
N MET A 143 -1.29 0.55 -6.32
CA MET A 143 -1.27 -0.02 -4.98
C MET A 143 -2.66 -0.16 -4.38
N ASN A 144 -3.47 0.90 -4.43
CA ASN A 144 -4.82 0.90 -3.90
C ASN A 144 -5.71 -0.10 -4.65
N LEU A 145 -5.59 -0.17 -5.98
CA LEU A 145 -6.29 -1.17 -6.80
C LEU A 145 -5.88 -2.60 -6.46
N ALA A 146 -4.60 -2.85 -6.18
CA ALA A 146 -4.13 -4.16 -5.75
C ALA A 146 -4.69 -4.54 -4.37
N GLY A 147 -4.79 -3.59 -3.43
CA GLY A 147 -5.42 -3.76 -2.12
C GLY A 147 -6.91 -4.08 -2.24
N ALA A 148 -7.64 -3.27 -3.02
CA ALA A 148 -9.05 -3.48 -3.28
C ALA A 148 -9.34 -4.84 -3.97
N ALA A 149 -8.51 -5.22 -4.96
CA ALA A 149 -8.64 -6.52 -5.63
C ALA A 149 -8.37 -7.70 -4.67
N ASN A 150 -7.37 -7.55 -3.79
CA ASN A 150 -7.07 -8.56 -2.78
C ASN A 150 -8.24 -8.73 -1.81
N LEU A 151 -8.80 -7.63 -1.31
CA LEU A 151 -9.97 -7.66 -0.42
C LEU A 151 -11.18 -8.31 -1.12
N CYS A 152 -11.48 -7.94 -2.36
CA CYS A 152 -12.55 -8.56 -3.14
C CYS A 152 -12.36 -10.09 -3.30
N SER A 153 -11.12 -10.56 -3.50
CA SER A 153 -10.83 -12.00 -3.54
C SER A 153 -11.06 -12.67 -2.18
N VAL A 154 -10.60 -12.05 -1.09
CA VAL A 154 -10.74 -12.58 0.28
C VAL A 154 -12.21 -12.77 0.65
N ILE A 155 -13.08 -11.85 0.25
CA ILE A 155 -14.53 -11.94 0.51
C ILE A 155 -15.29 -12.77 -0.54
N GLY A 156 -14.59 -13.36 -1.53
CA GLY A 156 -15.18 -14.23 -2.55
C GLY A 156 -15.86 -13.52 -3.73
N VAL A 157 -15.67 -12.21 -3.91
CA VAL A 157 -16.23 -11.43 -5.04
C VAL A 157 -15.23 -11.39 -6.20
N GLU A 158 -14.88 -12.56 -6.75
CA GLU A 158 -13.76 -12.74 -7.68
C GLU A 158 -13.95 -12.01 -9.01
N HIS A 159 -15.18 -11.78 -9.46
CA HIS A 159 -15.45 -11.00 -10.68
C HIS A 159 -14.88 -9.58 -10.57
N HIS A 160 -15.18 -8.88 -9.47
CA HIS A 160 -14.66 -7.53 -9.21
C HIS A 160 -13.15 -7.54 -8.94
N ALA A 161 -12.65 -8.55 -8.22
CA ALA A 161 -11.21 -8.72 -8.00
C ALA A 161 -10.44 -8.81 -9.33
N LYS A 162 -10.95 -9.59 -10.29
CA LYS A 162 -10.36 -9.73 -11.64
C LYS A 162 -10.40 -8.42 -12.41
N ALA A 163 -11.53 -7.71 -12.40
CA ALA A 163 -11.68 -6.42 -13.07
C ALA A 163 -10.70 -5.37 -12.49
N LEU A 164 -10.58 -5.28 -11.16
CA LEU A 164 -9.64 -4.39 -10.48
C LEU A 164 -8.18 -4.74 -10.83
N ARG A 165 -7.81 -6.03 -10.87
CA ARG A 165 -6.47 -6.46 -11.30
C ARG A 165 -6.17 -6.07 -12.74
N THR A 166 -7.15 -6.10 -13.64
CA THR A 166 -6.97 -5.68 -15.03
C THR A 166 -6.63 -4.18 -15.11
N ILE A 167 -7.37 -3.33 -14.40
CA ILE A 167 -7.09 -1.89 -14.33
C ILE A 167 -5.73 -1.63 -13.66
N GLN A 168 -5.43 -2.34 -12.58
CA GLN A 168 -4.14 -2.27 -11.88
C GLN A 168 -2.96 -2.64 -12.79
N GLN A 169 -3.08 -3.69 -13.60
CA GLN A 169 -2.05 -4.09 -14.56
C GLN A 169 -1.84 -3.01 -15.63
N SER A 170 -2.93 -2.43 -16.17
CA SER A 170 -2.84 -1.33 -17.12
C SER A 170 -2.18 -0.09 -16.50
N THR A 171 -2.51 0.24 -15.24
CA THR A 171 -1.84 1.32 -14.49
C THR A 171 -0.34 1.07 -14.34
N ASN A 172 0.04 -0.15 -13.97
CA ASN A 172 1.45 -0.53 -13.87
C ASN A 172 2.19 -0.47 -15.22
N THR A 173 1.51 -0.80 -16.33
CA THR A 173 2.09 -0.66 -17.66
C THR A 173 2.39 0.81 -17.96
N LEU A 174 1.48 1.75 -17.65
CA LEU A 174 1.74 3.19 -17.82
C LEU A 174 2.91 3.67 -16.95
N LEU A 175 3.02 3.18 -15.72
CA LEU A 175 4.16 3.50 -14.86
C LEU A 175 5.48 2.95 -15.45
N LEU A 176 5.47 1.74 -15.98
CA LEU A 176 6.65 1.10 -16.58
C LEU A 176 7.15 1.84 -17.81
N GLU A 177 6.29 2.52 -18.58
CA GLU A 177 6.69 3.37 -19.69
C GLU A 177 7.51 4.60 -19.26
N LEU A 178 7.33 5.05 -18.00
CA LEU A 178 8.09 6.16 -17.41
C LEU A 178 9.41 5.73 -16.79
N ILE A 179 9.60 4.44 -16.52
CA ILE A 179 10.82 3.93 -15.89
C ILE A 179 11.58 3.05 -16.89
N THR A 180 12.81 3.41 -17.17
CA THR A 180 13.61 2.78 -18.23
C THR A 180 14.07 1.35 -17.93
N SER A 181 13.94 0.90 -16.68
CA SER A 181 14.44 -0.42 -16.27
C SER A 181 13.71 -0.96 -15.07
N ARG A 182 13.24 -2.20 -15.16
CA ARG A 182 12.69 -2.94 -14.01
C ARG A 182 13.73 -3.24 -12.93
N SER A 183 15.01 -3.35 -13.31
CA SER A 183 16.11 -3.63 -12.37
C SER A 183 16.61 -2.38 -11.64
N ALA A 184 16.36 -1.20 -12.19
CA ALA A 184 16.64 0.10 -11.56
C ALA A 184 15.43 1.02 -11.72
N PRO A 185 14.32 0.73 -11.04
CA PRO A 185 13.05 1.42 -11.24
C PRO A 185 13.10 2.79 -10.57
N ASN A 186 13.88 3.72 -11.14
CA ASN A 186 13.99 5.06 -10.57
C ASN A 186 14.19 6.09 -11.66
N ILE A 187 13.21 6.99 -11.75
CA ILE A 187 13.31 8.20 -12.57
C ILE A 187 13.55 9.44 -11.68
N ILE A 188 13.22 9.37 -10.39
CA ILE A 188 13.31 10.50 -9.46
C ILE A 188 14.75 10.63 -8.97
N MET A 189 15.37 11.80 -9.18
CA MET A 189 16.71 12.15 -8.74
C MET A 189 16.70 13.51 -8.05
N PRO A 190 17.63 13.81 -7.14
CA PRO A 190 17.71 15.14 -6.54
C PRO A 190 17.82 16.23 -7.59
N GLY A 191 17.13 17.33 -7.37
CA GLY A 191 17.06 18.45 -8.32
C GLY A 191 16.19 18.20 -9.56
N GLY A 192 15.71 16.99 -9.79
CA GLY A 192 14.90 16.71 -10.99
C GLY A 192 14.63 15.24 -11.24
N LEU A 193 14.89 14.80 -12.45
CA LEU A 193 14.71 13.44 -12.94
C LEU A 193 16.04 12.91 -13.49
N ALA A 194 16.19 11.58 -13.54
CA ALA A 194 17.35 10.93 -14.13
C ALA A 194 17.42 11.12 -15.67
N TYR A 195 16.30 11.42 -16.31
CA TYR A 195 16.20 11.69 -17.75
C TYR A 195 14.87 12.37 -18.06
N ASN A 196 14.77 13.01 -19.23
CA ASN A 196 13.55 13.62 -19.70
C ASN A 196 12.70 12.62 -20.48
N PRO A 197 11.51 12.23 -20.00
CA PRO A 197 10.65 11.30 -20.74
C PRO A 197 10.29 11.85 -22.11
N PRO A 198 10.38 11.05 -23.18
CA PRO A 198 10.06 11.48 -24.53
C PRO A 198 8.57 11.82 -24.68
N GLY A 199 8.26 12.72 -25.62
CA GLY A 199 6.89 13.19 -25.84
C GLY A 199 5.88 12.09 -26.17
N HIS A 200 6.30 11.04 -26.87
CA HIS A 200 5.42 9.91 -27.19
C HIS A 200 5.03 9.10 -25.96
N THR A 201 5.94 8.92 -24.99
CA THR A 201 5.63 8.28 -23.70
C THR A 201 4.61 9.10 -22.91
N LEU A 202 4.79 10.43 -22.84
CA LEU A 202 3.84 11.31 -22.17
C LEU A 202 2.46 11.29 -22.84
N ALA A 203 2.40 11.23 -24.17
CA ALA A 203 1.14 11.13 -24.92
C ALA A 203 0.44 9.77 -24.68
N LEU A 204 1.18 8.68 -24.59
CA LEU A 204 0.66 7.35 -24.25
C LEU A 204 0.05 7.35 -22.85
N ILE A 205 0.72 7.97 -21.88
CA ILE A 205 0.18 8.09 -20.51
C ILE A 205 -1.09 8.91 -20.49
N GLN A 206 -1.14 10.05 -21.20
CA GLN A 206 -2.33 10.89 -21.30
C GLN A 206 -3.53 10.12 -21.83
N THR A 207 -3.34 9.38 -22.91
CA THR A 207 -4.41 8.58 -23.53
C THR A 207 -4.84 7.44 -22.62
N GLY A 208 -3.88 6.72 -22.04
CA GLY A 208 -4.13 5.58 -21.16
C GLY A 208 -4.86 5.99 -19.87
N ILE A 209 -4.42 7.09 -19.22
CA ILE A 209 -5.06 7.53 -17.98
C ILE A 209 -6.50 8.01 -18.19
N THR A 210 -6.76 8.70 -19.30
CA THR A 210 -8.14 9.12 -19.63
C THR A 210 -9.08 7.91 -19.83
N GLN A 211 -8.57 6.83 -20.41
CA GLN A 211 -9.32 5.58 -20.55
C GLN A 211 -9.53 4.90 -19.20
N LEU A 212 -8.48 4.83 -18.36
CA LEU A 212 -8.55 4.20 -17.04
C LEU A 212 -9.50 4.93 -16.09
N ILE A 213 -9.58 6.26 -16.13
CA ILE A 213 -10.55 7.04 -15.35
C ILE A 213 -11.99 6.55 -15.65
N LYS A 214 -12.35 6.40 -16.93
CA LYS A 214 -13.68 5.95 -17.33
C LYS A 214 -13.97 4.52 -16.89
N GLN A 215 -12.99 3.62 -17.09
CA GLN A 215 -13.13 2.21 -16.70
C GLN A 215 -13.26 2.05 -15.19
N LEU A 216 -12.44 2.78 -14.43
CA LEU A 216 -12.46 2.74 -12.97
C LEU A 216 -13.77 3.30 -12.41
N TYR A 217 -14.26 4.42 -12.95
CA TYR A 217 -15.53 5.01 -12.54
C TYR A 217 -16.69 4.01 -12.74
N ALA A 218 -16.78 3.42 -13.94
CA ALA A 218 -17.83 2.43 -14.24
C ALA A 218 -17.73 1.18 -13.34
N LEU A 219 -16.50 0.75 -12.99
CA LEU A 219 -16.30 -0.39 -12.09
C LEU A 219 -16.68 -0.05 -10.65
N ILE A 220 -16.31 1.12 -10.14
CA ILE A 220 -16.69 1.59 -8.81
C ILE A 220 -18.22 1.57 -8.65
N ASP A 221 -18.94 2.06 -9.62
CA ASP A 221 -20.41 2.12 -9.64
C ASP A 221 -21.05 0.72 -9.48
N THR A 222 -20.42 -0.32 -10.02
CA THR A 222 -20.88 -1.71 -9.85
C THR A 222 -20.49 -2.34 -8.51
N ILE A 223 -19.44 -1.83 -7.85
CA ILE A 223 -18.94 -2.36 -6.59
C ILE A 223 -19.73 -1.82 -5.41
N ILE A 224 -20.06 -0.53 -5.39
CA ILE A 224 -20.67 0.16 -4.24
C ILE A 224 -22.04 -0.42 -3.86
N ASP A 225 -22.80 -0.93 -4.84
CA ASP A 225 -24.15 -1.48 -4.64
C ASP A 225 -24.17 -3.02 -4.62
N ASN A 226 -23.00 -3.68 -4.59
CA ASN A 226 -22.95 -5.14 -4.60
C ASN A 226 -23.38 -5.72 -3.25
N ARG A 227 -24.55 -6.37 -3.22
CA ARG A 227 -25.17 -6.90 -1.98
C ARG A 227 -24.28 -7.90 -1.24
N ASN A 228 -23.58 -8.78 -1.95
CA ASN A 228 -22.70 -9.76 -1.33
C ASN A 228 -21.48 -9.09 -0.68
N LEU A 229 -20.96 -8.03 -1.31
CA LEU A 229 -19.88 -7.24 -0.77
C LEU A 229 -20.34 -6.47 0.47
N LEU A 230 -21.49 -5.77 0.39
CA LEU A 230 -22.06 -5.03 1.52
C LEU A 230 -22.27 -5.93 2.74
N ALA A 231 -22.85 -7.13 2.55
CA ALA A 231 -23.10 -8.09 3.63
C ALA A 231 -21.81 -8.59 4.33
N ARG A 232 -20.65 -8.51 3.67
CA ARG A 232 -19.36 -9.00 4.17
C ARG A 232 -18.40 -7.88 4.59
N THR A 233 -18.82 -6.61 4.52
CA THR A 233 -17.90 -5.49 4.73
C THR A 233 -18.46 -4.35 5.58
N VAL A 234 -19.80 -4.16 5.58
CA VAL A 234 -20.44 -3.08 6.34
C VAL A 234 -20.50 -3.46 7.82
N GLU A 235 -20.14 -2.54 8.69
CA GLU A 235 -20.07 -2.68 10.16
C GLU A 235 -19.06 -3.75 10.65
N ILE A 236 -18.22 -4.31 9.75
CA ILE A 236 -17.20 -5.31 10.08
C ILE A 236 -15.86 -4.64 10.33
N GLY A 237 -15.22 -4.92 11.48
CA GLY A 237 -13.91 -4.41 11.85
C GLY A 237 -13.86 -2.90 11.93
N THR A 238 -14.87 -2.30 12.55
CA THR A 238 -15.02 -0.84 12.66
C THR A 238 -13.99 -0.24 13.59
N LEU A 239 -13.29 0.80 13.12
CA LEU A 239 -12.41 1.65 13.92
C LEU A 239 -13.03 3.04 14.04
N ALA A 240 -13.45 3.41 15.23
CA ALA A 240 -14.06 4.71 15.50
C ALA A 240 -13.05 5.86 15.26
N ASN A 241 -13.56 7.04 14.85
CA ASN A 241 -12.73 8.21 14.55
C ASN A 241 -11.79 8.61 15.69
N ASN A 242 -12.30 8.66 16.94
CA ASN A 242 -11.50 9.00 18.10
C ASN A 242 -10.38 7.96 18.36
N ALA A 243 -10.65 6.67 18.18
CA ALA A 243 -9.65 5.63 18.31
C ALA A 243 -8.60 5.73 17.19
N ALA A 244 -9.01 5.97 15.95
CA ALA A 244 -8.10 6.18 14.82
C ALA A 244 -7.18 7.39 15.06
N ALA A 245 -7.71 8.48 15.60
CA ALA A 245 -6.95 9.68 15.94
C ALA A 245 -5.97 9.43 17.09
N GLN A 246 -6.40 8.77 18.17
CA GLN A 246 -5.56 8.46 19.34
C GLN A 246 -4.45 7.46 19.02
N LEU A 247 -4.73 6.49 18.17
CA LEU A 247 -3.73 5.52 17.69
C LEU A 247 -2.80 6.11 16.62
N GLU A 248 -3.06 7.34 16.16
CA GLU A 248 -2.27 8.01 15.12
C GLU A 248 -2.10 7.17 13.84
N VAL A 249 -3.13 6.40 13.50
CA VAL A 249 -3.10 5.58 12.28
C VAL A 249 -3.03 6.45 11.02
N GLY A 250 -2.48 5.89 9.95
CA GLY A 250 -2.27 6.60 8.70
C GLY A 250 -3.04 6.06 7.51
N GLY A 251 -2.95 6.78 6.41
CA GLY A 251 -3.40 6.33 5.09
C GLY A 251 -4.87 5.94 5.05
N ILE A 252 -5.14 4.84 4.40
CA ILE A 252 -6.49 4.32 4.16
C ILE A 252 -7.27 4.08 5.45
N ILE A 253 -6.62 3.52 6.49
CA ILE A 253 -7.28 3.21 7.77
C ILE A 253 -7.78 4.51 8.43
N ALA A 254 -6.96 5.54 8.47
CA ALA A 254 -7.31 6.84 9.03
C ALA A 254 -8.46 7.51 8.26
N ARG A 255 -8.32 7.60 6.94
CA ARG A 255 -9.31 8.29 6.10
C ARG A 255 -10.64 7.54 6.02
N ALA A 256 -10.63 6.21 6.13
CA ALA A 256 -11.85 5.42 6.26
C ALA A 256 -12.58 5.63 7.59
N SER A 257 -11.86 6.07 8.63
CA SER A 257 -12.38 6.35 9.97
C SER A 257 -12.69 7.84 10.20
N GLY A 258 -12.77 8.65 9.15
CA GLY A 258 -13.11 10.08 9.24
C GLY A 258 -11.96 11.01 9.62
N VAL A 259 -10.72 10.51 9.67
CA VAL A 259 -9.54 11.36 9.90
C VAL A 259 -9.14 12.01 8.57
N THR A 260 -9.12 13.35 8.54
CA THR A 260 -8.92 14.11 7.31
C THR A 260 -7.46 14.33 6.93
N ARG A 261 -6.49 13.89 7.74
CA ARG A 261 -5.07 14.13 7.51
C ARG A 261 -4.57 13.53 6.20
N ASP A 262 -3.99 14.36 5.34
CA ASP A 262 -3.34 13.98 4.09
C ASP A 262 -2.35 15.09 3.70
N LEU A 263 -1.05 14.77 3.64
CA LEU A 263 0.01 15.73 3.44
C LEU A 263 -0.09 16.46 2.09
N ARG A 264 -0.68 15.83 1.07
CA ARG A 264 -0.88 16.43 -0.26
C ARG A 264 -1.75 17.69 -0.21
N PHE A 265 -2.63 17.77 0.78
CA PHE A 265 -3.56 18.87 1.00
C PHE A 265 -3.20 19.73 2.20
N ASP A 266 -2.65 19.15 3.28
CA ASP A 266 -2.37 19.86 4.53
C ASP A 266 -1.09 20.67 4.44
N MET A 267 -0.06 20.13 3.75
CA MET A 267 1.22 20.77 3.49
C MET A 267 1.69 20.40 2.06
N PRO A 268 1.07 20.98 1.03
CA PRO A 268 1.31 20.59 -0.35
C PRO A 268 2.80 20.72 -0.73
N TYR A 269 3.36 19.65 -1.20
CA TYR A 269 4.71 19.57 -1.74
C TYR A 269 4.66 19.37 -3.27
N ALA A 270 5.81 19.45 -3.93
CA ALA A 270 5.92 19.40 -5.39
C ALA A 270 4.90 20.35 -6.04
N ALA A 271 4.06 19.86 -6.94
CA ALA A 271 3.08 20.69 -7.64
C ALA A 271 1.61 20.39 -7.22
N TYR A 272 1.37 19.69 -6.07
CA TYR A 272 -0.01 19.36 -5.63
C TYR A 272 -0.90 20.59 -5.45
N HIS A 273 -0.35 21.72 -5.02
CA HIS A 273 -1.06 23.01 -4.89
C HIS A 273 -1.65 23.55 -6.20
N ARG A 274 -1.29 22.98 -7.35
CA ARG A 274 -1.77 23.38 -8.68
C ARG A 274 -2.91 22.52 -9.21
N LEU A 275 -3.28 21.47 -8.48
CA LEU A 275 -4.28 20.52 -8.92
C LEU A 275 -5.62 20.78 -8.23
N ASP A 276 -6.68 20.63 -9.00
CA ASP A 276 -8.06 20.68 -8.51
C ASP A 276 -8.57 19.25 -8.32
N VAL A 277 -8.40 18.75 -7.10
CA VAL A 277 -8.73 17.37 -6.71
C VAL A 277 -9.34 17.33 -5.33
N ASN A 278 -10.08 16.26 -5.03
CA ASN A 278 -10.79 16.12 -3.77
C ASN A 278 -10.03 15.26 -2.77
N ARG A 279 -10.11 15.65 -1.51
CA ARG A 279 -9.69 14.80 -0.40
C ARG A 279 -10.73 13.69 -0.20
N VAL A 280 -10.26 12.45 -0.17
CA VAL A 280 -11.12 11.27 0.05
C VAL A 280 -11.18 10.95 1.53
N VAL A 281 -12.38 10.96 2.12
CA VAL A 281 -12.63 10.61 3.52
C VAL A 281 -13.96 9.87 3.61
N GLN A 282 -14.03 8.82 4.43
CA GLN A 282 -15.22 8.08 4.79
C GLN A 282 -15.36 8.05 6.31
N ALA A 283 -16.57 7.95 6.84
CA ALA A 283 -16.81 7.97 8.28
C ALA A 283 -17.13 6.60 8.90
N GLY A 284 -17.36 5.56 8.07
CA GLY A 284 -17.80 4.23 8.53
C GLY A 284 -16.75 3.48 9.35
N GLY A 285 -15.47 3.68 9.08
CA GLY A 285 -14.37 3.05 9.80
C GLY A 285 -14.26 1.53 9.61
N ASP A 286 -15.14 0.91 8.84
CA ASP A 286 -15.27 -0.53 8.62
C ASP A 286 -14.52 -1.01 7.37
N VAL A 287 -14.62 -2.27 7.07
CA VAL A 287 -14.02 -2.90 5.86
C VAL A 287 -14.54 -2.23 4.59
N TYR A 288 -15.85 -1.90 4.55
CA TYR A 288 -16.46 -1.22 3.40
C TYR A 288 -15.86 0.17 3.20
N ALA A 289 -15.81 0.98 4.24
CA ALA A 289 -15.24 2.32 4.17
C ALA A 289 -13.77 2.30 3.69
N ARG A 290 -12.97 1.33 4.15
CA ARG A 290 -11.58 1.17 3.68
C ARG A 290 -11.51 0.79 2.19
N LEU A 291 -12.40 -0.09 1.71
CA LEU A 291 -12.50 -0.39 0.28
C LEU A 291 -12.87 0.84 -0.55
N ILE A 292 -13.88 1.59 -0.12
CA ILE A 292 -14.31 2.80 -0.81
C ILE A 292 -13.19 3.85 -0.86
N VAL A 293 -12.43 4.03 0.23
CA VAL A 293 -11.26 4.92 0.23
C VAL A 293 -10.23 4.48 -0.80
N MET A 294 -9.88 3.17 -0.87
CA MET A 294 -8.94 2.66 -1.88
C MET A 294 -9.40 2.97 -3.31
N LEU A 295 -10.68 2.77 -3.60
CA LEU A 295 -11.25 2.97 -4.93
C LEU A 295 -11.30 4.46 -5.31
N LEU A 296 -11.82 5.30 -4.42
CA LEU A 296 -11.93 6.74 -4.67
C LEU A 296 -10.57 7.43 -4.72
N GLU A 297 -9.60 7.04 -3.86
CA GLU A 297 -8.23 7.55 -3.98
C GLU A 297 -7.55 7.13 -5.28
N SER A 298 -7.82 5.90 -5.77
CA SER A 298 -7.33 5.50 -7.08
C SER A 298 -7.89 6.38 -8.19
N HIS A 299 -9.16 6.76 -8.11
CA HIS A 299 -9.80 7.65 -9.05
C HIS A 299 -9.25 9.08 -8.97
N GLU A 300 -9.07 9.62 -7.76
CA GLU A 300 -8.46 10.95 -7.58
C GLU A 300 -6.99 10.97 -8.03
N SER A 301 -6.21 9.91 -7.76
CA SER A 301 -4.84 9.76 -8.29
C SER A 301 -4.82 9.80 -9.81
N ALA A 302 -5.74 9.11 -10.48
CA ALA A 302 -5.85 9.15 -11.93
C ALA A 302 -6.16 10.57 -12.45
N LYS A 303 -7.03 11.34 -11.77
CA LYS A 303 -7.30 12.74 -12.08
C LYS A 303 -6.07 13.63 -11.86
N MET A 304 -5.28 13.37 -10.78
CA MET A 304 -4.02 14.07 -10.53
C MET A 304 -3.03 13.84 -11.67
N VAL A 305 -2.90 12.61 -12.15
CA VAL A 305 -2.07 12.28 -13.31
C VAL A 305 -2.55 13.01 -14.57
N GLU A 306 -3.85 12.98 -14.87
CA GLU A 306 -4.41 13.66 -16.03
C GLU A 306 -4.19 15.17 -15.99
N GLN A 307 -4.44 15.83 -14.85
CA GLN A 307 -4.23 17.26 -14.68
C GLN A 307 -2.74 17.62 -14.75
N SER A 308 -1.86 16.82 -14.13
CA SER A 308 -0.42 17.01 -14.22
C SER A 308 0.07 16.98 -15.66
N GLN A 309 -0.44 16.06 -16.48
CA GLN A 309 -0.15 15.98 -17.91
C GLN A 309 -0.59 17.23 -18.67
N ARG A 310 -1.77 17.78 -18.38
CA ARG A 310 -2.26 19.04 -18.99
C ARG A 310 -1.40 20.26 -18.64
N LEU A 311 -0.80 20.26 -17.46
CA LEU A 311 0.06 21.35 -16.98
C LEU A 311 1.51 21.24 -17.49
N LEU A 312 1.91 20.11 -18.07
CA LEU A 312 3.26 19.91 -18.56
C LEU A 312 3.59 20.87 -19.70
N LYS A 313 4.69 21.62 -19.51
CA LYS A 313 5.31 22.45 -20.55
C LYS A 313 6.68 21.90 -20.90
N THR A 314 7.21 22.26 -22.06
CA THR A 314 8.62 22.04 -22.42
C THR A 314 9.53 22.79 -21.46
N GLY A 315 10.67 22.21 -21.11
CA GLY A 315 11.63 22.84 -20.20
C GLY A 315 12.56 21.82 -19.55
N PRO A 316 13.50 22.30 -18.72
CA PRO A 316 14.42 21.43 -18.01
C PRO A 316 13.68 20.53 -17.02
N CYS A 317 14.15 19.31 -16.86
CA CYS A 317 13.61 18.38 -15.88
C CYS A 317 14.66 17.44 -15.30
N GLU A 318 15.85 17.36 -15.91
CA GLU A 318 16.93 16.54 -15.41
C GLU A 318 17.55 17.17 -14.18
N GLY A 319 17.88 16.36 -13.19
CA GLY A 319 18.54 16.75 -11.96
C GLY A 319 19.98 16.28 -11.96
N ASP A 320 20.82 17.06 -11.30
CA ASP A 320 22.21 16.73 -11.05
C ASP A 320 22.38 16.19 -9.62
N MET A 321 23.40 15.37 -9.42
CA MET A 321 23.78 14.92 -8.10
C MET A 321 24.33 16.12 -7.30
N PRO A 322 23.62 16.63 -6.29
CA PRO A 322 24.09 17.77 -5.52
C PRO A 322 25.28 17.36 -4.64
N LEU A 323 26.18 18.29 -4.40
CA LEU A 323 27.17 18.17 -3.35
C LEU A 323 26.46 18.29 -1.99
N LEU A 324 26.63 17.28 -1.14
CA LEU A 324 26.06 17.33 0.19
C LEU A 324 26.64 18.50 0.99
N THR A 325 25.82 19.08 1.85
CA THR A 325 26.21 20.03 2.86
C THR A 325 26.14 19.38 4.24
N ALA A 326 26.95 19.85 5.19
CA ALA A 326 26.82 19.40 6.58
C ALA A 326 25.52 19.94 7.19
N GLY A 327 24.78 19.08 7.88
CA GLY A 327 23.53 19.47 8.51
C GLY A 327 22.54 18.33 8.64
N ILE A 328 21.32 18.67 9.05
CA ILE A 328 20.17 17.73 9.19
C ILE A 328 19.01 18.31 8.39
N ALA A 329 18.36 17.43 7.63
CA ALA A 329 17.16 17.81 6.87
C ALA A 329 16.18 16.65 6.79
N SER A 330 14.92 16.99 6.51
CA SER A 330 13.85 16.00 6.33
C SER A 330 13.11 16.21 5.01
N GLY A 331 12.56 15.11 4.49
CA GLY A 331 11.65 15.10 3.36
C GLY A 331 10.45 14.20 3.67
N SER A 332 9.26 14.68 3.38
CA SER A 332 8.02 13.98 3.73
C SER A 332 7.07 13.91 2.54
N VAL A 333 6.44 12.77 2.36
CA VAL A 333 5.44 12.53 1.33
C VAL A 333 4.24 11.77 1.89
N GLU A 334 3.08 11.96 1.30
CA GLU A 334 1.95 11.06 1.51
C GLU A 334 2.18 9.81 0.65
N ALA A 335 2.63 8.72 1.25
CA ALA A 335 2.72 7.42 0.59
C ALA A 335 1.34 6.75 0.53
N PRO A 336 1.11 5.70 -0.28
CA PRO A 336 -0.20 5.03 -0.36
C PRO A 336 -0.78 4.60 1.00
N ARG A 337 0.09 4.34 1.99
CA ARG A 337 -0.29 3.87 3.33
C ARG A 337 -0.10 4.90 4.45
N GLY A 338 0.01 6.18 4.10
CA GLY A 338 0.15 7.29 5.04
C GLY A 338 1.47 8.03 4.91
N LEU A 339 1.72 8.93 5.85
CA LEU A 339 2.89 9.79 5.89
C LEU A 339 4.19 8.98 5.98
N LEU A 340 5.09 9.23 5.03
CA LEU A 340 6.46 8.71 4.99
C LEU A 340 7.44 9.86 5.09
N THR A 341 8.34 9.80 6.07
CA THR A 341 9.36 10.83 6.31
C THR A 341 10.75 10.21 6.35
N TYR A 342 11.68 10.83 5.64
CA TYR A 342 13.12 10.60 5.77
C TYR A 342 13.75 11.76 6.53
N ILE A 343 14.57 11.44 7.55
CA ILE A 343 15.43 12.41 8.23
C ILE A 343 16.86 11.98 7.98
N ILE A 344 17.67 12.85 7.41
CA ILE A 344 19.07 12.57 7.07
C ILE A 344 19.98 13.56 7.76
N SER A 345 21.09 13.06 8.29
CA SER A 345 22.21 13.85 8.77
C SER A 345 23.41 13.66 7.85
N SER A 346 24.15 14.72 7.55
CA SER A 346 25.32 14.68 6.68
C SER A 346 26.49 15.47 7.30
N ASP A 347 27.70 15.02 7.05
CA ASP A 347 28.96 15.71 7.37
C ASP A 347 29.48 16.59 6.22
N GLY A 348 28.72 16.69 5.13
CA GLY A 348 29.09 17.40 3.90
C GLY A 348 29.75 16.51 2.84
N VAL A 349 30.09 15.26 3.18
CA VAL A 349 30.71 14.28 2.28
C VAL A 349 29.77 13.10 2.05
N ARG A 350 29.13 12.63 3.13
CA ARG A 350 28.25 11.46 3.12
C ARG A 350 27.08 11.64 4.08
N ILE A 351 26.08 10.79 3.94
CA ILE A 351 25.02 10.65 4.93
C ILE A 351 25.60 9.89 6.12
N THR A 352 25.58 10.49 7.31
CA THR A 352 26.08 9.91 8.55
C THR A 352 25.00 9.20 9.36
N GLN A 353 23.75 9.64 9.21
CA GLN A 353 22.56 9.03 9.82
C GLN A 353 21.37 9.15 8.88
N CYS A 354 20.55 8.13 8.85
CA CYS A 354 19.29 8.13 8.14
C CYS A 354 18.21 7.50 9.02
N GLU A 355 17.11 8.19 9.18
CA GLU A 355 15.92 7.67 9.83
C GLU A 355 14.77 7.66 8.81
N ILE A 356 13.97 6.60 8.87
CA ILE A 356 12.80 6.44 8.00
C ILE A 356 11.58 6.27 8.91
N HIS A 357 10.64 7.17 8.85
CA HIS A 357 9.42 7.11 9.64
C HIS A 357 8.22 6.90 8.71
N MET A 358 7.44 5.89 9.02
CA MET A 358 6.15 5.61 8.38
C MET A 358 5.06 5.75 9.42
N GLN A 359 3.99 6.43 9.09
CA GLN A 359 2.82 6.52 9.97
C GLN A 359 2.33 5.13 10.36
N ARG A 360 1.74 5.02 11.54
CA ARG A 360 1.32 3.73 12.11
C ARG A 360 0.44 2.94 11.15
N GLN A 361 0.86 1.72 10.92
CA GLN A 361 0.10 0.68 10.23
C GLN A 361 -0.37 -0.36 11.25
N LEU A 362 -0.76 -1.55 10.82
CA LEU A 362 -1.18 -2.61 11.73
C LEU A 362 -0.04 -2.95 12.71
N ASP A 363 -0.34 -2.82 13.98
CA ASP A 363 0.51 -3.18 15.10
C ASP A 363 -0.31 -3.93 16.17
N ARG A 364 0.29 -4.19 17.32
CA ARG A 364 -0.37 -4.92 18.42
C ARG A 364 -1.61 -4.20 18.95
N LEU A 365 -1.58 -2.87 19.06
CA LEU A 365 -2.73 -2.10 19.58
C LEU A 365 -3.86 -2.03 18.56
N LEU A 366 -3.52 -1.71 17.31
CA LEU A 366 -4.51 -1.63 16.25
C LEU A 366 -5.13 -3.00 15.94
N SER A 367 -4.33 -4.09 15.94
CA SER A 367 -4.87 -5.44 15.75
C SER A 367 -5.87 -5.82 16.83
N ARG A 368 -5.59 -5.48 18.10
CA ARG A 368 -6.55 -5.69 19.21
C ARG A 368 -7.82 -4.86 19.03
N SER A 369 -7.69 -3.60 18.61
CA SER A 369 -8.83 -2.71 18.39
C SER A 369 -9.76 -3.17 17.26
N LEU A 370 -9.21 -3.85 16.25
CA LEU A 370 -9.94 -4.29 15.06
C LEU A 370 -10.50 -5.71 15.17
N LEU A 371 -9.87 -6.59 15.98
CA LEU A 371 -10.07 -8.03 15.90
C LEU A 371 -10.58 -8.67 17.20
N LEU A 372 -10.61 -7.94 18.34
CA LEU A 372 -11.23 -8.46 19.56
C LEU A 372 -12.75 -8.52 19.42
N ASN A 373 -13.34 -9.62 19.91
CA ASN A 373 -14.77 -9.92 19.86
C ASN A 373 -15.35 -10.02 18.43
N VAL A 374 -14.49 -10.30 17.45
CA VAL A 374 -14.86 -10.49 16.04
C VAL A 374 -15.03 -11.98 15.76
N GLN A 375 -15.92 -12.34 14.84
CA GLN A 375 -16.05 -13.70 14.35
C GLN A 375 -14.86 -14.09 13.48
N LEU A 376 -14.44 -15.35 13.57
CA LEU A 376 -13.27 -15.85 12.82
C LEU A 376 -13.40 -15.63 11.30
N ASP A 377 -14.61 -15.77 10.75
CA ASP A 377 -14.90 -15.54 9.34
C ASP A 377 -14.61 -14.09 8.86
N ASP A 378 -14.67 -13.12 9.75
CA ASP A 378 -14.44 -11.70 9.45
C ASP A 378 -12.96 -11.31 9.60
N LEU A 379 -12.13 -12.17 10.18
CA LEU A 379 -10.72 -11.91 10.41
C LEU A 379 -9.97 -11.52 9.13
N LEU A 380 -10.07 -12.36 8.09
CA LEU A 380 -9.34 -12.13 6.83
C LEU A 380 -9.82 -10.88 6.08
N PRO A 381 -11.12 -10.59 5.93
CA PRO A 381 -11.62 -9.34 5.41
C PRO A 381 -11.07 -8.11 6.15
N ILE A 382 -11.07 -8.13 7.48
CA ILE A 382 -10.56 -7.03 8.30
C ILE A 382 -9.08 -6.80 8.02
N ILE A 383 -8.24 -7.85 8.12
CA ILE A 383 -6.79 -7.73 7.89
C ILE A 383 -6.50 -7.27 6.45
N ALA A 384 -7.13 -7.89 5.45
CA ALA A 384 -6.93 -7.54 4.04
C ALA A 384 -7.28 -6.07 3.76
N SER A 385 -8.33 -5.55 4.41
CA SER A 385 -8.77 -4.16 4.23
C SER A 385 -7.79 -3.12 4.80
N THR A 386 -6.91 -3.49 5.74
CA THR A 386 -5.88 -2.57 6.25
C THR A 386 -4.78 -2.29 5.24
N ASP A 387 -4.62 -3.15 4.23
CA ASP A 387 -3.56 -3.10 3.20
C ASP A 387 -2.14 -2.88 3.78
N THR A 388 -1.88 -3.37 4.99
CA THR A 388 -0.60 -3.22 5.68
C THR A 388 0.54 -3.84 4.89
N CYS A 389 1.70 -3.19 4.87
CA CYS A 389 2.93 -3.67 4.23
C CYS A 389 4.08 -3.69 5.24
N THR A 390 4.55 -4.87 5.62
CA THR A 390 5.66 -5.01 6.57
C THR A 390 6.96 -4.41 6.03
N ALA A 391 7.17 -4.38 4.71
CA ALA A 391 8.36 -3.76 4.11
C ALA A 391 8.46 -2.24 4.37
N CYS A 392 7.32 -1.55 4.52
CA CYS A 392 7.29 -0.14 4.92
C CYS A 392 7.26 0.04 6.44
N ALA A 393 6.65 -0.88 7.16
CA ALA A 393 6.56 -0.83 8.62
C ALA A 393 7.87 -1.22 9.32
N GLU A 394 8.64 -2.15 8.71
CA GLU A 394 9.83 -2.79 9.28
C GLU A 394 11.04 -2.57 8.35
N ARG A 395 11.77 -1.48 8.50
CA ARG A 395 12.79 -1.01 7.56
C ARG A 395 14.19 -0.84 8.17
#